data_b537646da4f1c471978a01fb3439aa89
#
_entry.id   b537646da4f1c471978a01fb3439aa89
#
_cell.length_a   1.000
_cell.length_b   1.000
_cell.length_c   1.000
_cell.angle_alpha   90.00
_cell.angle_beta   90.00
_cell.angle_gamma   90.00
#
_symmetry.space_group_name_H-M   'P 1'
#
loop_
_entity.id
_entity.type
_entity.pdbx_description
1 polymer ?
#
loop_
_entity_poly.entity_id
_entity_poly.type
_entity_poly.pdbx_seq_one_letter_code
_entity_poly.pdbx_strand_id
1 'polypeptide(L)'
;MPKVNVYLPDELAAAVKETQIPVSAVCQAALERAVRDVTAARNAEDAPPYELPGVGMYGRFTPRARKVMSLAQDAAHSAKRSHVGTEHVLIGILDEGGNLAVKVLADLDVEADDLRAELRESMGPATKGKGHLPFTPLSKRALELTAKEALRLGHNYIGSEHLLLGLLATEEGLASKVLRRMGIELHTTRLAVVMALPTFVAQQAKQPGSATPPQSTLDQILSRLDAIERRLSA
;
A
#
# COMPACT_ATOMS: atom_id res chain seq x y z
N MET A 1 25.69 -23.65 -16.14
CA MET A 1 24.63 -22.69 -15.69
C MET A 1 23.31 -23.17 -16.26
N PRO A 2 22.24 -23.29 -15.47
CA PRO A 2 20.92 -23.65 -15.98
C PRO A 2 20.43 -22.57 -16.94
N LYS A 3 19.81 -22.99 -18.06
CA LYS A 3 19.23 -22.07 -19.05
C LYS A 3 17.71 -22.12 -18.94
N VAL A 4 17.07 -20.95 -18.91
CA VAL A 4 15.61 -20.79 -18.99
C VAL A 4 15.29 -20.11 -20.31
N ASN A 5 14.42 -20.72 -21.12
CA ASN A 5 13.97 -20.14 -22.38
C ASN A 5 12.69 -19.32 -22.13
N VAL A 6 12.68 -18.07 -22.62
CA VAL A 6 11.52 -17.20 -22.57
C VAL A 6 11.05 -16.96 -24.00
N TYR A 7 9.79 -17.27 -24.30
CA TYR A 7 9.17 -17.00 -25.59
C TYR A 7 8.52 -15.61 -25.55
N LEU A 8 8.89 -14.76 -26.49
CA LEU A 8 8.30 -13.43 -26.64
C LEU A 8 7.34 -13.44 -27.82
N PRO A 9 6.17 -12.76 -27.73
CA PRO A 9 5.32 -12.48 -28.89
C PRO A 9 6.10 -11.72 -29.98
N ASP A 10 5.78 -11.96 -31.25
CA ASP A 10 6.52 -11.42 -32.40
C ASP A 10 6.65 -9.90 -32.37
N GLU A 11 5.58 -9.18 -32.01
CA GLU A 11 5.58 -7.71 -31.88
C GLU A 11 6.57 -7.24 -30.80
N LEU A 12 6.59 -7.92 -29.65
CA LEU A 12 7.50 -7.58 -28.56
C LEU A 12 8.95 -7.91 -28.93
N ALA A 13 9.17 -9.02 -29.64
CA ALA A 13 10.48 -9.41 -30.12
C ALA A 13 11.04 -8.39 -31.14
N ALA A 14 10.20 -7.84 -32.00
CA ALA A 14 10.57 -6.77 -32.93
C ALA A 14 10.94 -5.48 -32.21
N ALA A 15 10.12 -5.01 -31.27
CA ALA A 15 10.35 -3.81 -30.48
C ALA A 15 11.63 -3.92 -29.63
N VAL A 16 11.91 -5.08 -29.05
CA VAL A 16 13.14 -5.35 -28.29
C VAL A 16 14.40 -5.27 -29.18
N LYS A 17 14.33 -5.77 -30.42
CA LYS A 17 15.45 -5.65 -31.37
C LYS A 17 15.69 -4.19 -31.78
N GLU A 18 14.64 -3.43 -32.01
CA GLU A 18 14.72 -2.03 -32.41
C GLU A 18 15.30 -1.14 -31.31
N THR A 19 14.89 -1.38 -30.06
CA THR A 19 15.31 -0.59 -28.88
C THR A 19 16.64 -1.04 -28.28
N GLN A 20 17.26 -2.10 -28.75
CA GLN A 20 18.54 -2.67 -28.26
C GLN A 20 18.53 -2.93 -26.73
N ILE A 21 17.38 -3.23 -26.16
CA ILE A 21 17.26 -3.51 -24.73
C ILE A 21 18.07 -4.79 -24.38
N PRO A 22 18.88 -4.79 -23.32
CA PRO A 22 19.63 -5.95 -22.86
C PRO A 22 18.69 -6.97 -22.20
N VAL A 23 18.00 -7.77 -23.04
CA VAL A 23 16.93 -8.71 -22.61
C VAL A 23 17.37 -9.60 -21.46
N SER A 24 18.59 -10.13 -21.52
CA SER A 24 19.11 -11.04 -20.48
C SER A 24 19.17 -10.35 -19.11
N ALA A 25 19.67 -9.12 -19.04
CA ALA A 25 19.78 -8.35 -17.80
C ALA A 25 18.39 -7.98 -17.27
N VAL A 26 17.47 -7.56 -18.16
CA VAL A 26 16.10 -7.20 -17.79
C VAL A 26 15.34 -8.43 -17.27
N CYS A 27 15.45 -9.58 -17.96
CA CYS A 27 14.81 -10.83 -17.52
C CYS A 27 15.41 -11.32 -16.18
N GLN A 28 16.74 -11.24 -16.00
CA GLN A 28 17.37 -11.61 -14.73
C GLN A 28 16.87 -10.74 -13.59
N ALA A 29 16.87 -9.42 -13.75
CA ALA A 29 16.37 -8.51 -12.73
C ALA A 29 14.88 -8.72 -12.40
N ALA A 30 14.05 -8.99 -13.44
CA ALA A 30 12.64 -9.29 -13.25
C ALA A 30 12.42 -10.62 -12.52
N LEU A 31 13.17 -11.67 -12.87
CA LEU A 31 13.11 -12.97 -12.19
C LEU A 31 13.63 -12.90 -10.76
N GLU A 32 14.74 -12.20 -10.51
CA GLU A 32 15.26 -11.98 -9.16
C GLU A 32 14.25 -11.24 -8.28
N ARG A 33 13.55 -10.26 -8.84
CA ARG A 33 12.48 -9.55 -8.15
C ARG A 33 11.31 -10.50 -7.86
N ALA A 34 10.83 -11.23 -8.86
CA ALA A 34 9.73 -12.17 -8.70
C ALA A 34 10.05 -13.29 -7.69
N VAL A 35 11.27 -13.83 -7.70
CA VAL A 35 11.72 -14.83 -6.71
C VAL A 35 11.76 -14.24 -5.31
N ARG A 36 12.28 -13.01 -5.14
CA ARG A 36 12.26 -12.32 -3.85
C ARG A 36 10.83 -12.10 -3.34
N ASP A 37 9.94 -11.65 -4.21
CA ASP A 37 8.54 -11.37 -3.87
C ASP A 37 7.80 -12.66 -3.46
N VAL A 38 8.00 -13.77 -4.19
CA VAL A 38 7.44 -15.10 -3.86
C VAL A 38 8.04 -15.65 -2.58
N THR A 39 9.36 -15.50 -2.38
CA THR A 39 10.04 -16.00 -1.17
C THR A 39 9.62 -15.18 0.05
N ALA A 40 9.52 -13.85 -0.08
CA ALA A 40 9.00 -12.98 0.96
C ALA A 40 7.53 -13.33 1.31
N ALA A 41 6.70 -13.65 0.30
CA ALA A 41 5.31 -14.06 0.50
C ALA A 41 5.20 -15.38 1.25
N ARG A 42 6.05 -16.38 0.94
CA ARG A 42 6.09 -17.67 1.66
C ARG A 42 6.55 -17.52 3.10
N ASN A 43 7.57 -16.69 3.34
CA ASN A 43 8.10 -16.44 4.68
C ASN A 43 7.17 -15.56 5.52
N ALA A 44 6.28 -14.78 4.92
CA ALA A 44 5.33 -13.91 5.62
C ALA A 44 4.14 -14.66 6.24
N GLU A 45 3.85 -15.89 5.79
CA GLU A 45 2.80 -16.73 6.40
C GLU A 45 3.21 -17.25 7.79
N ASP A 46 4.52 -17.48 8.03
CA ASP A 46 5.07 -18.00 9.27
C ASP A 46 5.83 -16.95 10.11
N ALA A 47 6.00 -15.74 9.61
CA ALA A 47 6.76 -14.71 10.33
C ALA A 47 5.93 -14.12 11.49
N PRO A 48 6.51 -14.01 12.71
CA PRO A 48 5.91 -13.21 13.76
C PRO A 48 5.71 -11.76 13.28
N PRO A 49 4.77 -11.01 13.84
CA PRO A 49 4.54 -9.62 13.43
C PRO A 49 5.87 -8.86 13.50
N TYR A 50 6.35 -8.43 12.32
CA TYR A 50 7.68 -7.86 12.15
C TYR A 50 7.75 -6.50 12.86
N GLU A 51 8.39 -6.46 14.02
CA GLU A 51 8.82 -5.24 14.68
C GLU A 51 10.25 -4.91 14.25
N LEU A 52 10.41 -3.86 13.45
CA LEU A 52 11.73 -3.23 13.34
C LEU A 52 12.10 -2.69 14.72
N PRO A 53 13.27 -3.03 15.29
CA PRO A 53 13.69 -2.50 16.58
C PRO A 53 13.65 -0.98 16.56
N GLY A 54 12.78 -0.38 17.38
CA GLY A 54 12.68 1.06 17.56
C GLY A 54 11.73 1.84 16.63
N VAL A 55 11.08 1.19 15.66
CA VAL A 55 10.09 1.86 14.79
C VAL A 55 8.81 1.03 14.79
N GLY A 56 7.83 1.43 15.58
CA GLY A 56 6.50 0.81 15.56
C GLY A 56 5.87 0.87 14.16
N MET A 57 4.87 0.04 13.90
CA MET A 57 4.18 -0.09 12.60
C MET A 57 3.83 1.27 11.97
N TYR A 58 3.42 2.26 12.77
CA TYR A 58 3.12 3.63 12.33
C TYR A 58 4.31 4.38 11.71
N GLY A 59 5.54 4.05 12.09
CA GLY A 59 6.75 4.63 11.50
C GLY A 59 6.93 4.26 10.02
N ARG A 60 6.34 3.15 9.60
CA ARG A 60 6.38 2.67 8.20
C ARG A 60 5.25 3.24 7.33
N PHE A 61 4.27 3.91 7.92
CA PHE A 61 3.15 4.50 7.17
C PHE A 61 3.62 5.67 6.33
N THR A 62 3.21 5.69 5.07
CA THR A 62 3.36 6.87 4.21
C THR A 62 2.61 8.06 4.80
N PRO A 63 2.94 9.32 4.45
CA PRO A 63 2.18 10.49 4.88
C PRO A 63 0.68 10.37 4.55
N ARG A 64 0.33 9.83 3.38
CA ARG A 64 -1.07 9.59 2.99
C ARG A 64 -1.73 8.52 3.85
N ALA A 65 -1.05 7.40 4.13
CA ALA A 65 -1.58 6.37 5.02
C ALA A 65 -1.81 6.89 6.44
N ARG A 66 -0.92 7.76 6.96
CA ARG A 66 -1.14 8.45 8.24
C ARG A 66 -2.37 9.37 8.19
N LYS A 67 -2.54 10.11 7.09
CA LYS A 67 -3.73 10.95 6.86
C LYS A 67 -5.01 10.11 6.85
N VAL A 68 -5.01 8.95 6.16
CA VAL A 68 -6.11 7.98 6.18
C VAL A 68 -6.49 7.58 7.61
N MET A 69 -5.50 7.26 8.46
CA MET A 69 -5.77 6.88 9.85
C MET A 69 -6.36 8.01 10.69
N SER A 70 -5.94 9.26 10.46
CA SER A 70 -6.57 10.44 11.07
C SER A 70 -8.02 10.59 10.62
N LEU A 71 -8.27 10.53 9.31
CA LEU A 71 -9.62 10.62 8.74
C LEU A 71 -10.53 9.48 9.21
N ALA A 72 -9.98 8.28 9.45
CA ALA A 72 -10.72 7.17 10.04
C ALA A 72 -11.21 7.49 11.48
N GLN A 73 -10.39 8.16 12.29
CA GLN A 73 -10.80 8.66 13.60
C GLN A 73 -11.92 9.70 13.47
N ASP A 74 -11.76 10.67 12.56
CA ASP A 74 -12.75 11.72 12.31
C ASP A 74 -14.09 11.12 11.82
N ALA A 75 -14.03 10.12 10.93
CA ALA A 75 -15.21 9.38 10.45
C ALA A 75 -15.95 8.66 11.59
N ALA A 76 -15.21 8.00 12.49
CA ALA A 76 -15.79 7.33 13.65
C ALA A 76 -16.44 8.33 14.62
N HIS A 77 -15.82 9.48 14.85
CA HIS A 77 -16.38 10.56 15.65
C HIS A 77 -17.67 11.12 15.02
N SER A 78 -17.63 11.44 13.73
CA SER A 78 -18.78 11.97 12.98
C SER A 78 -19.96 10.99 12.98
N ALA A 79 -19.68 9.69 12.91
CA ALA A 79 -20.67 8.61 13.02
C ALA A 79 -21.09 8.32 14.47
N LYS A 80 -20.60 9.11 15.45
CA LYS A 80 -20.87 8.93 16.89
C LYS A 80 -20.57 7.52 17.38
N ARG A 81 -19.42 6.97 16.98
CA ARG A 81 -18.97 5.64 17.38
C ARG A 81 -18.06 5.70 18.61
N SER A 82 -18.01 4.59 19.34
CA SER A 82 -17.09 4.43 20.48
C SER A 82 -15.74 3.81 20.09
N HIS A 83 -15.63 3.28 18.86
CA HIS A 83 -14.44 2.61 18.35
C HIS A 83 -14.26 2.88 16.85
N VAL A 84 -13.02 2.78 16.38
CA VAL A 84 -12.69 2.83 14.96
C VAL A 84 -12.80 1.41 14.38
N GLY A 85 -13.84 1.15 13.58
CA GLY A 85 -14.04 -0.10 12.86
C GLY A 85 -13.34 -0.12 11.50
N THR A 86 -13.35 -1.26 10.83
CA THR A 86 -12.80 -1.42 9.47
C THR A 86 -13.47 -0.50 8.46
N GLU A 87 -14.77 -0.25 8.62
CA GLU A 87 -15.56 0.69 7.82
C GLU A 87 -15.03 2.12 7.91
N HIS A 88 -14.59 2.56 9.08
CA HIS A 88 -14.05 3.90 9.26
C HIS A 88 -12.67 4.05 8.60
N VAL A 89 -11.85 2.99 8.63
CA VAL A 89 -10.57 2.98 7.90
C VAL A 89 -10.82 3.07 6.39
N LEU A 90 -11.82 2.36 5.86
CA LEU A 90 -12.20 2.45 4.45
C LEU A 90 -12.72 3.84 4.10
N ILE A 91 -13.56 4.45 4.94
CA ILE A 91 -13.98 5.85 4.77
C ILE A 91 -12.78 6.79 4.75
N GLY A 92 -11.82 6.60 5.65
CA GLY A 92 -10.58 7.39 5.67
C GLY A 92 -9.78 7.28 4.38
N ILE A 93 -9.73 6.09 3.74
CA ILE A 93 -9.12 5.89 2.41
C ILE A 93 -9.86 6.72 1.35
N LEU A 94 -11.18 6.66 1.35
CA LEU A 94 -12.03 7.39 0.39
C LEU A 94 -11.94 8.92 0.59
N ASP A 95 -11.86 9.38 1.83
CA ASP A 95 -11.83 10.81 2.16
C ASP A 95 -10.46 11.45 1.93
N GLU A 96 -9.37 10.69 2.00
CA GLU A 96 -8.06 11.16 1.57
C GLU A 96 -8.03 11.40 0.05
N GLY A 97 -8.71 10.56 -0.73
CA GLY A 97 -9.09 10.78 -2.12
C GLY A 97 -7.97 10.66 -3.14
N GLY A 98 -6.80 11.23 -2.87
CA GLY A 98 -5.67 11.30 -3.82
C GLY A 98 -4.70 10.10 -3.75
N ASN A 99 -5.13 8.94 -3.29
CA ASN A 99 -4.29 7.80 -3.00
C ASN A 99 -4.47 6.64 -4.00
N LEU A 100 -3.50 5.70 -3.98
CA LEU A 100 -3.50 4.56 -4.89
C LEU A 100 -4.70 3.62 -4.67
N ALA A 101 -5.19 3.47 -3.44
CA ALA A 101 -6.33 2.61 -3.16
C ALA A 101 -7.61 3.11 -3.87
N VAL A 102 -7.87 4.43 -3.82
CA VAL A 102 -9.02 5.03 -4.54
C VAL A 102 -8.88 4.86 -6.04
N LYS A 103 -7.65 5.06 -6.59
CA LYS A 103 -7.41 4.79 -8.01
C LYS A 103 -7.70 3.34 -8.37
N VAL A 104 -7.22 2.38 -7.58
CA VAL A 104 -7.46 0.95 -7.81
C VAL A 104 -8.95 0.60 -7.74
N LEU A 105 -9.71 1.19 -6.82
CA LEU A 105 -11.16 1.01 -6.75
C LEU A 105 -11.85 1.54 -8.02
N ALA A 106 -11.45 2.71 -8.50
CA ALA A 106 -11.97 3.26 -9.76
C ALA A 106 -11.58 2.42 -10.98
N ASP A 107 -10.34 1.89 -11.03
CA ASP A 107 -9.90 0.97 -12.09
C ASP A 107 -10.67 -0.39 -12.06
N LEU A 108 -11.34 -0.69 -10.94
CA LEU A 108 -12.24 -1.84 -10.76
C LEU A 108 -13.73 -1.46 -10.85
N ASP A 109 -14.05 -0.33 -11.48
CA ASP A 109 -15.41 0.18 -11.73
C ASP A 109 -16.22 0.44 -10.44
N VAL A 110 -15.55 0.78 -9.32
CA VAL A 110 -16.21 1.16 -8.07
C VAL A 110 -16.03 2.64 -7.78
N GLU A 111 -17.13 3.37 -7.84
CA GLU A 111 -17.16 4.80 -7.51
C GLU A 111 -17.10 5.03 -6.00
N ALA A 112 -16.30 6.02 -5.59
CA ALA A 112 -16.08 6.31 -4.17
C ALA A 112 -17.37 6.71 -3.44
N ASP A 113 -18.28 7.41 -4.11
CA ASP A 113 -19.53 7.88 -3.51
C ASP A 113 -20.53 6.75 -3.30
N ASP A 114 -20.61 5.79 -4.24
CA ASP A 114 -21.44 4.59 -4.10
C ASP A 114 -20.94 3.73 -2.94
N LEU A 115 -19.62 3.56 -2.84
CA LEU A 115 -19.02 2.80 -1.73
C LEU A 115 -19.25 3.51 -0.38
N ARG A 116 -19.21 4.85 -0.32
CA ARG A 116 -19.58 5.60 0.89
C ARG A 116 -21.04 5.41 1.28
N ALA A 117 -21.96 5.42 0.31
CA ALA A 117 -23.37 5.22 0.54
C ALA A 117 -23.64 3.84 1.14
N GLU A 118 -23.09 2.80 0.52
CA GLU A 118 -23.22 1.41 0.96
C GLU A 118 -22.62 1.18 2.37
N LEU A 119 -21.48 1.82 2.67
CA LEU A 119 -20.88 1.78 4.01
C LEU A 119 -21.79 2.41 5.05
N ARG A 120 -22.36 3.60 4.76
CA ARG A 120 -23.27 4.29 5.69
C ARG A 120 -24.52 3.48 5.98
N GLU A 121 -25.10 2.87 4.96
CA GLU A 121 -26.28 2.02 5.11
C GLU A 121 -25.98 0.77 5.93
N SER A 122 -24.80 0.18 5.74
CA SER A 122 -24.36 -1.01 6.46
C SER A 122 -23.93 -0.75 7.91
N MET A 123 -23.72 0.52 8.30
CA MET A 123 -23.36 0.86 9.66
C MET A 123 -24.55 0.75 10.60
N GLY A 124 -24.43 0.00 11.70
CA GLY A 124 -25.42 -0.09 12.76
C GLY A 124 -25.63 1.23 13.54
N PRO A 125 -26.42 1.23 14.61
CA PRO A 125 -26.76 2.43 15.38
C PRO A 125 -25.53 3.09 16.05
N ALA A 126 -25.65 4.38 16.32
CA ALA A 126 -24.60 5.17 16.97
C ALA A 126 -24.31 4.67 18.40
N THR A 127 -23.04 4.68 18.77
CA THR A 127 -22.56 4.34 20.12
C THR A 127 -21.64 5.45 20.58
N LYS A 128 -22.01 6.21 21.61
CA LYS A 128 -21.28 7.40 22.03
C LYS A 128 -19.86 7.09 22.53
N GLY A 129 -18.85 7.60 21.84
CA GLY A 129 -17.46 7.66 22.28
C GLY A 129 -17.00 9.09 22.55
N LYS A 130 -15.93 9.26 23.33
CA LYS A 130 -15.29 10.55 23.64
C LYS A 130 -13.76 10.43 23.52
N GLY A 131 -13.11 11.50 23.07
CA GLY A 131 -11.65 11.55 22.95
C GLY A 131 -11.11 10.66 21.81
N HIS A 132 -9.87 10.20 21.91
CA HIS A 132 -9.27 9.28 20.93
C HIS A 132 -9.95 7.91 21.02
N LEU A 133 -10.54 7.46 19.90
CA LEU A 133 -11.29 6.21 19.85
C LEU A 133 -10.37 5.00 19.65
N PRO A 134 -10.51 3.94 20.45
CA PRO A 134 -9.75 2.73 20.25
C PRO A 134 -10.20 1.99 18.98
N PHE A 135 -9.29 1.26 18.37
CA PHE A 135 -9.58 0.38 17.24
C PHE A 135 -10.32 -0.88 17.71
N THR A 136 -11.30 -1.32 16.91
CA THR A 136 -11.94 -2.64 17.13
C THR A 136 -10.92 -3.77 16.97
N PRO A 137 -11.20 -4.98 17.53
CA PRO A 137 -10.34 -6.15 17.28
C PRO A 137 -10.16 -6.44 15.78
N LEU A 138 -11.24 -6.32 14.97
CA LEU A 138 -11.17 -6.53 13.52
C LEU A 138 -10.34 -5.46 12.83
N SER A 139 -10.39 -4.19 13.26
CA SER A 139 -9.53 -3.15 12.70
C SER A 139 -8.06 -3.37 13.05
N LYS A 140 -7.75 -3.82 14.26
CA LYS A 140 -6.37 -4.22 14.64
C LYS A 140 -5.87 -5.36 13.77
N ARG A 141 -6.73 -6.37 13.57
CA ARG A 141 -6.43 -7.50 12.67
C ARG A 141 -6.19 -7.04 11.24
N ALA A 142 -7.01 -6.11 10.72
CA ALA A 142 -6.81 -5.51 9.40
C ALA A 142 -5.45 -4.82 9.28
N LEU A 143 -5.02 -4.09 10.30
CA LEU A 143 -3.71 -3.44 10.32
C LEU A 143 -2.55 -4.45 10.34
N GLU A 144 -2.68 -5.56 11.08
CA GLU A 144 -1.71 -6.66 11.04
C GLU A 144 -1.61 -7.27 9.64
N LEU A 145 -2.76 -7.53 9.00
CA LEU A 145 -2.83 -8.05 7.64
C LEU A 145 -2.30 -7.04 6.62
N THR A 146 -2.51 -5.74 6.83
CA THR A 146 -1.91 -4.67 6.05
C THR A 146 -0.38 -4.78 6.00
N ALA A 147 0.25 -5.01 7.15
CA ALA A 147 1.71 -5.20 7.20
C ALA A 147 2.16 -6.45 6.44
N LYS A 148 1.38 -7.54 6.52
CA LYS A 148 1.65 -8.78 5.76
C LYS A 148 1.50 -8.55 4.25
N GLU A 149 0.49 -7.82 3.80
CA GLU A 149 0.31 -7.48 2.38
C GLU A 149 1.44 -6.59 1.87
N ALA A 150 1.92 -5.62 2.66
CA ALA A 150 3.08 -4.81 2.29
C ALA A 150 4.33 -5.68 2.08
N LEU A 151 4.61 -6.61 3.01
CA LEU A 151 5.71 -7.56 2.89
C LEU A 151 5.55 -8.49 1.69
N ARG A 152 4.33 -8.99 1.43
CA ARG A 152 4.01 -9.82 0.26
C ARG A 152 4.33 -9.12 -1.06
N LEU A 153 4.11 -7.80 -1.12
CA LEU A 153 4.45 -6.97 -2.28
C LEU A 153 5.93 -6.53 -2.31
N GLY A 154 6.74 -6.95 -1.34
CA GLY A 154 8.15 -6.58 -1.23
C GLY A 154 8.38 -5.12 -0.79
N HIS A 155 7.38 -4.50 -0.16
CA HIS A 155 7.45 -3.10 0.25
C HIS A 155 7.87 -2.96 1.71
N ASN A 156 8.78 -2.01 1.98
CA ASN A 156 9.22 -1.66 3.33
C ASN A 156 8.41 -0.51 3.94
N TYR A 157 7.37 -0.03 3.25
CA TYR A 157 6.45 1.03 3.68
C TYR A 157 5.00 0.52 3.65
N ILE A 158 4.12 1.23 4.34
CA ILE A 158 2.68 0.96 4.36
C ILE A 158 1.95 2.15 3.72
N GLY A 159 1.38 1.93 2.53
CA GLY A 159 0.54 2.88 1.81
C GLY A 159 -0.94 2.56 1.94
N SER A 160 -1.79 3.38 1.33
CA SER A 160 -3.25 3.20 1.29
C SER A 160 -3.68 1.90 0.58
N GLU A 161 -2.92 1.49 -0.44
CA GLU A 161 -3.11 0.23 -1.15
C GLU A 161 -2.97 -0.99 -0.22
N HIS A 162 -1.99 -0.95 0.68
CA HIS A 162 -1.82 -2.02 1.67
C HIS A 162 -2.94 -2.02 2.71
N LEU A 163 -3.42 -0.82 3.10
CA LEU A 163 -4.60 -0.70 3.97
C LEU A 163 -5.83 -1.32 3.31
N LEU A 164 -6.09 -1.03 2.04
CA LEU A 164 -7.19 -1.63 1.28
C LEU A 164 -7.09 -3.16 1.23
N LEU A 165 -5.90 -3.70 0.93
CA LEU A 165 -5.67 -5.15 0.91
C LEU A 165 -5.85 -5.79 2.30
N GLY A 166 -5.36 -5.14 3.36
CA GLY A 166 -5.54 -5.60 4.74
C GLY A 166 -7.01 -5.61 5.19
N LEU A 167 -7.79 -4.61 4.76
CA LEU A 167 -9.23 -4.57 4.98
C LEU A 167 -9.93 -5.74 4.28
N LEU A 168 -9.62 -5.99 2.99
CA LEU A 168 -10.18 -7.11 2.22
C LEU A 168 -9.78 -8.47 2.81
N ALA A 169 -8.56 -8.62 3.31
CA ALA A 169 -8.08 -9.84 3.96
C ALA A 169 -8.76 -10.09 5.32
N THR A 170 -9.43 -9.08 5.90
CA THR A 170 -10.21 -9.22 7.13
C THR A 170 -11.67 -9.56 6.80
N GLU A 171 -11.93 -10.81 6.45
CA GLU A 171 -13.21 -11.27 5.88
C GLU A 171 -14.45 -10.92 6.74
N GLU A 172 -14.30 -10.95 8.06
CA GLU A 172 -15.37 -10.63 9.00
C GLU A 172 -15.62 -9.12 9.15
N GLY A 173 -14.68 -8.28 8.68
CA GLY A 173 -14.77 -6.83 8.76
C GLY A 173 -15.90 -6.26 7.91
N LEU A 174 -16.57 -5.21 8.40
CA LEU A 174 -17.64 -4.56 7.65
C LEU A 174 -17.13 -4.00 6.31
N ALA A 175 -15.93 -3.42 6.28
CA ALA A 175 -15.30 -2.96 5.03
C ALA A 175 -15.17 -4.09 4.00
N SER A 176 -14.66 -5.27 4.41
CA SER A 176 -14.52 -6.42 3.51
C SER A 176 -15.88 -6.91 2.98
N LYS A 177 -16.88 -6.97 3.84
CA LYS A 177 -18.24 -7.40 3.46
C LYS A 177 -18.86 -6.47 2.43
N VAL A 178 -18.70 -5.15 2.61
CA VAL A 178 -19.21 -4.15 1.67
C VAL A 178 -18.45 -4.22 0.35
N LEU A 179 -17.10 -4.23 0.39
CA LEU A 179 -16.29 -4.34 -0.82
C LEU A 179 -16.63 -5.58 -1.64
N ARG A 180 -16.80 -6.74 -1.00
CA ARG A 180 -17.18 -8.00 -1.67
C ARG A 180 -18.58 -7.96 -2.28
N ARG A 181 -19.55 -7.31 -1.63
CA ARG A 181 -20.88 -7.09 -2.22
C ARG A 181 -20.82 -6.26 -3.50
N MET A 182 -19.86 -5.34 -3.57
CA MET A 182 -19.61 -4.55 -4.77
C MET A 182 -18.66 -5.24 -5.78
N GLY A 183 -18.37 -6.54 -5.60
CA GLY A 183 -17.56 -7.34 -6.53
C GLY A 183 -16.05 -7.20 -6.34
N ILE A 184 -15.60 -6.52 -5.29
CA ILE A 184 -14.16 -6.32 -5.03
C ILE A 184 -13.60 -7.48 -4.22
N GLU A 185 -12.77 -8.28 -4.86
CA GLU A 185 -12.13 -9.46 -4.28
C GLU A 185 -10.62 -9.22 -4.03
N LEU A 186 -10.09 -9.81 -2.96
CA LEU A 186 -8.70 -9.62 -2.53
C LEU A 186 -7.69 -9.97 -3.65
N HIS A 187 -7.92 -11.07 -4.38
CA HIS A 187 -6.98 -11.51 -5.41
C HIS A 187 -6.92 -10.54 -6.58
N THR A 188 -8.06 -10.12 -7.10
CA THR A 188 -8.18 -9.15 -8.21
C THR A 188 -7.61 -7.79 -7.81
N THR A 189 -7.88 -7.35 -6.59
CA THR A 189 -7.37 -6.08 -6.06
C THR A 189 -5.84 -6.09 -5.92
N ARG A 190 -5.23 -7.22 -5.50
CA ARG A 190 -3.76 -7.35 -5.49
C ARG A 190 -3.15 -7.16 -6.88
N LEU A 191 -3.73 -7.80 -7.90
CA LEU A 191 -3.27 -7.64 -9.27
C LEU A 191 -3.42 -6.18 -9.75
N ALA A 192 -4.56 -5.56 -9.48
CA ALA A 192 -4.82 -4.16 -9.83
C ALA A 192 -3.81 -3.21 -9.14
N VAL A 193 -3.49 -3.44 -7.86
CA VAL A 193 -2.45 -2.67 -7.14
C VAL A 193 -1.10 -2.79 -7.83
N VAL A 194 -0.65 -4.02 -8.16
CA VAL A 194 0.63 -4.25 -8.82
C VAL A 194 0.70 -3.55 -10.18
N MET A 195 -0.40 -3.56 -10.94
CA MET A 195 -0.46 -2.91 -12.26
C MET A 195 -0.53 -1.38 -12.16
N ALA A 196 -1.26 -0.84 -11.20
CA ALA A 196 -1.47 0.61 -11.06
C ALA A 196 -0.28 1.33 -10.42
N LEU A 197 0.51 0.66 -9.57
CA LEU A 197 1.58 1.27 -8.77
C LEU A 197 2.63 2.01 -9.61
N PRO A 198 3.22 1.45 -10.69
CA PRO A 198 4.25 2.15 -11.47
C PRO A 198 3.73 3.45 -12.08
N THR A 199 2.53 3.42 -12.63
CA THR A 199 1.88 4.58 -13.26
C THR A 199 1.56 5.66 -12.23
N PHE A 200 1.05 5.24 -11.07
CA PHE A 200 0.71 6.16 -9.97
C PHE A 200 1.94 6.86 -9.42
N VAL A 201 3.05 6.15 -9.20
CA VAL A 201 4.32 6.73 -8.75
C VAL A 201 4.88 7.72 -9.79
N ALA A 202 4.83 7.36 -11.08
CA ALA A 202 5.28 8.24 -12.16
C ALA A 202 4.44 9.52 -12.27
N GLN A 203 3.13 9.44 -12.02
CA GLN A 203 2.23 10.60 -12.02
C GLN A 203 2.51 11.52 -10.83
N GLN A 204 2.74 10.96 -9.65
CA GLN A 204 3.07 11.76 -8.46
C GLN A 204 4.41 12.49 -8.61
N ALA A 205 5.42 11.86 -9.20
CA ALA A 205 6.71 12.49 -9.46
C ALA A 205 6.61 13.71 -10.40
N LYS A 206 5.55 13.82 -11.21
CA LYS A 206 5.30 14.94 -12.12
C LYS A 206 4.48 16.09 -11.49
N GLN A 207 3.90 15.89 -10.30
CA GLN A 207 3.14 16.95 -9.63
C GLN A 207 4.10 17.89 -8.89
N PRO A 208 4.10 19.21 -9.17
CA PRO A 208 4.87 20.17 -8.41
C PRO A 208 4.31 20.24 -6.98
N GLY A 209 5.03 19.68 -6.02
CA GLY A 209 4.62 19.57 -4.61
C GLY A 209 4.69 18.17 -4.01
N SER A 210 4.92 17.11 -4.80
CA SER A 210 5.30 15.82 -4.26
C SER A 210 6.74 15.94 -3.77
N ALA A 211 6.95 15.78 -2.45
CA ALA A 211 8.22 15.96 -1.79
C ALA A 211 9.32 15.08 -2.42
N THR A 212 10.03 15.61 -3.39
CA THR A 212 11.46 15.37 -3.51
C THR A 212 12.03 15.69 -2.12
N PRO A 213 12.83 14.82 -1.48
CA PRO A 213 13.48 15.19 -0.24
C PRO A 213 14.12 16.55 -0.49
N PRO A 214 13.91 17.56 0.38
CA PRO A 214 14.39 18.91 0.11
C PRO A 214 15.87 18.79 -0.22
N GLN A 215 16.33 19.51 -1.25
CA GLN A 215 17.74 19.50 -1.66
C GLN A 215 18.66 19.66 -0.44
N SER A 216 18.21 20.41 0.59
CA SER A 216 18.84 20.50 1.89
C SER A 216 19.09 19.15 2.61
N THR A 217 18.24 18.15 2.40
CA THR A 217 18.41 16.81 3.03
C THR A 217 19.45 15.98 2.26
N LEU A 218 19.47 16.07 0.94
CA LEU A 218 20.51 15.47 0.10
C LEU A 218 21.86 16.12 0.37
N ASP A 219 21.92 17.46 0.44
CA ASP A 219 23.11 18.21 0.76
C ASP A 219 23.64 17.89 2.17
N GLN A 220 22.74 17.70 3.14
CA GLN A 220 23.10 17.24 4.50
C GLN A 220 23.65 15.80 4.49
N ILE A 221 23.08 14.90 3.71
CA ILE A 221 23.57 13.52 3.58
C ILE A 221 24.94 13.51 2.91
N LEU A 222 25.12 14.25 1.82
CA LEU A 222 26.41 14.38 1.13
C LEU A 222 27.48 14.99 2.04
N SER A 223 27.16 16.06 2.76
CA SER A 223 28.07 16.69 3.73
C SER A 223 28.48 15.74 4.86
N ARG A 224 27.59 14.86 5.32
CA ARG A 224 27.89 13.84 6.34
C ARG A 224 28.75 12.70 5.78
N LEU A 225 28.53 12.30 4.53
CA LEU A 225 29.40 11.32 3.84
C LEU A 225 30.80 11.85 3.66
N ASP A 226 30.96 13.09 3.17
CA ASP A 226 32.28 13.77 3.04
C ASP A 226 33.01 13.91 4.38
N ALA A 227 32.25 14.10 5.49
CA ALA A 227 32.83 14.17 6.82
C ALA A 227 33.29 12.80 7.33
N ILE A 228 32.61 11.72 6.95
CA ILE A 228 32.99 10.35 7.28
C ILE A 228 34.22 9.94 6.47
N GLU A 229 34.23 10.21 5.17
CA GLU A 229 35.38 9.91 4.31
C GLU A 229 36.66 10.61 4.79
N ARG A 230 36.57 11.88 5.18
CA ARG A 230 37.72 12.62 5.76
C ARG A 230 38.25 12.02 7.06
N ARG A 231 37.36 11.39 7.86
CA ARG A 231 37.76 10.71 9.12
C ARG A 231 38.39 9.34 8.89
N LEU A 232 38.06 8.68 7.78
CA LEU A 232 38.60 7.36 7.44
C LEU A 232 39.93 7.49 6.67
N SER A 233 40.24 8.68 6.15
CA SER A 233 41.47 8.98 5.38
C SER A 233 42.56 9.67 6.21
N ALA A 234 42.33 9.90 7.50
CA ALA A 234 43.26 10.47 8.46
C ALA A 234 43.71 9.43 9.51
#